data_a196a6740368ae6f32420bea3a6cf0a3
#
_entry.id   a196a6740368ae6f32420bea3a6cf0a3
#
_cell.length_a   1.000
_cell.length_b   1.000
_cell.length_c   1.000
_cell.angle_alpha   90.00
_cell.angle_beta   90.00
_cell.angle_gamma   90.00
#
_symmetry.space_group_name_H-M   'P 1'
#
loop_
_entity.id
_entity.type
_entity.pdbx_description
1 polymer ?
#
loop_
_entity_poly.entity_id
_entity_poly.type
_entity_poly.pdbx_seq_one_letter_code
_entity_poly.pdbx_strand_id
1 'polypeptide(L)'
;MGDPMELRIHGYELTLRLDDAKKIGIGMTTKGVEDHTPIPPIQHHIHPGLGEGGKYHDKETENPLSEGTQITFALAGNQNCGKTTLFNQLTGSNQHVGNFPGVTVDRKSGSIKGHPETLVTDLPGIYSLSPYTSEELVSRQYILDEKPKGIINIVDATNIERNLYLTMQLMELDVPMVLALNMMDEVRGNGGYVHLNKMEELLGIPVVPISAAKNEGIDELVNHAIHVAKYQEA
;
A
#
# COMPACT_ATOMS: atom_id res chain seq x y z
N MET A 1 -23.99 38.39 -10.13
CA MET A 1 -23.31 37.95 -8.90
C MET A 1 -23.78 36.54 -8.61
N GLY A 2 -22.89 35.60 -8.40
CA GLY A 2 -23.23 34.21 -8.09
C GLY A 2 -22.56 33.14 -8.96
N ASP A 3 -21.52 33.48 -9.69
CA ASP A 3 -20.68 32.51 -10.39
C ASP A 3 -19.23 32.63 -9.86
N PRO A 4 -18.63 31.61 -9.29
CA PRO A 4 -19.10 30.22 -9.15
C PRO A 4 -20.05 29.99 -7.97
N MET A 5 -20.79 28.89 -8.01
CA MET A 5 -21.63 28.40 -6.91
C MET A 5 -20.81 27.48 -5.99
N GLU A 6 -20.89 27.74 -4.69
CA GLU A 6 -20.25 26.87 -3.67
C GLU A 6 -21.27 25.88 -3.14
N LEU A 7 -20.88 24.61 -3.11
CA LEU A 7 -21.66 23.51 -2.57
C LEU A 7 -20.85 22.85 -1.45
N ARG A 8 -21.51 22.49 -0.35
CA ARG A 8 -20.90 21.74 0.73
C ARG A 8 -21.47 20.32 0.77
N ILE A 9 -20.63 19.34 0.44
CA ILE A 9 -21.03 17.94 0.38
C ILE A 9 -20.11 17.14 1.33
N HIS A 10 -20.70 16.48 2.32
CA HIS A 10 -19.97 15.71 3.32
C HIS A 10 -18.77 16.43 3.98
N GLY A 11 -18.92 17.74 4.19
CA GLY A 11 -17.86 18.57 4.78
C GLY A 11 -16.82 19.13 3.82
N TYR A 12 -16.88 18.75 2.55
CA TYR A 12 -16.05 19.32 1.48
C TYR A 12 -16.74 20.49 0.79
N GLU A 13 -16.00 21.55 0.51
CA GLU A 13 -16.46 22.68 -0.30
C GLU A 13 -16.12 22.39 -1.77
N LEU A 14 -17.15 22.35 -2.60
CA LEU A 14 -17.04 22.15 -4.04
C LEU A 14 -17.50 23.43 -4.73
N THR A 15 -16.66 23.98 -5.58
CA THR A 15 -16.96 25.17 -6.37
C THR A 15 -17.27 24.78 -7.81
N LEU A 16 -18.49 25.07 -8.28
CA LEU A 16 -18.95 24.76 -9.63
C LEU A 16 -19.35 26.04 -10.37
N ARG A 17 -19.03 26.11 -11.66
CA ARG A 17 -19.61 27.14 -12.53
C ARG A 17 -21.10 26.92 -12.71
N LEU A 18 -21.88 27.99 -12.75
CA LEU A 18 -23.35 27.92 -12.91
C LEU A 18 -23.78 27.09 -14.12
N ASP A 19 -23.03 27.17 -15.23
CA ASP A 19 -23.36 26.42 -16.45
C ASP A 19 -23.08 24.92 -16.32
N ASP A 20 -22.14 24.50 -15.46
CA ASP A 20 -21.88 23.10 -15.17
C ASP A 20 -22.86 22.59 -14.11
N ALA A 21 -23.20 23.41 -13.14
CA ALA A 21 -24.21 23.07 -12.14
C ALA A 21 -25.60 22.80 -12.75
N LYS A 22 -25.97 23.52 -13.82
CA LYS A 22 -27.24 23.31 -14.55
C LYS A 22 -27.32 21.91 -15.22
N LYS A 23 -26.21 21.26 -15.46
CA LYS A 23 -26.13 19.92 -16.08
C LYS A 23 -26.33 18.81 -15.06
N ILE A 24 -26.31 19.10 -13.76
CA ILE A 24 -26.46 18.14 -12.68
C ILE A 24 -27.95 17.94 -12.40
N GLY A 25 -28.46 16.75 -12.67
CA GLY A 25 -29.81 16.34 -12.29
C GLY A 25 -29.87 16.05 -10.80
N ILE A 26 -30.71 16.79 -10.05
CA ILE A 26 -30.96 16.54 -8.64
C ILE A 26 -32.24 15.70 -8.54
N GLY A 27 -32.12 14.45 -8.07
CA GLY A 27 -33.26 13.63 -7.67
C GLY A 27 -33.56 13.87 -6.18
N MET A 28 -34.81 14.15 -5.83
CA MET A 28 -35.23 13.99 -4.42
C MET A 28 -35.20 12.50 -4.11
N THR A 29 -34.20 12.05 -3.36
CA THR A 29 -34.32 10.81 -2.62
C THR A 29 -35.38 11.06 -1.54
N THR A 30 -36.58 10.49 -1.71
CA THR A 30 -37.46 10.22 -0.57
C THR A 30 -36.60 9.59 0.49
N LYS A 31 -36.56 10.20 1.68
CA LYS A 31 -35.77 9.79 2.85
C LYS A 31 -35.37 8.34 2.72
N GLY A 32 -34.12 8.10 2.35
CA GLY A 32 -33.51 6.81 2.54
C GLY A 32 -33.74 6.52 4.01
N VAL A 33 -34.38 5.43 4.32
CA VAL A 33 -34.27 4.81 5.61
C VAL A 33 -32.77 4.82 5.85
N GLU A 34 -32.31 5.63 6.82
CA GLU A 34 -30.98 5.45 7.35
C GLU A 34 -30.99 4.01 7.80
N ASP A 35 -30.45 3.17 6.96
CA ASP A 35 -30.24 1.77 7.31
C ASP A 35 -29.15 1.79 8.37
N HIS A 36 -29.59 2.11 9.60
CA HIS A 36 -28.85 1.87 10.80
C HIS A 36 -28.85 0.35 11.05
N THR A 37 -28.44 -0.42 10.03
CA THR A 37 -27.89 -1.72 10.35
C THR A 37 -26.74 -1.44 11.30
N PRO A 38 -26.81 -1.90 12.55
CA PRO A 38 -25.74 -1.71 13.51
C PRO A 38 -24.50 -2.20 12.79
N ILE A 39 -23.51 -1.33 12.60
CA ILE A 39 -22.18 -1.73 12.13
C ILE A 39 -21.84 -2.92 13.01
N PRO A 40 -21.74 -4.13 12.46
CA PRO A 40 -21.46 -5.30 13.28
C PRO A 40 -20.22 -4.96 14.10
N PRO A 41 -20.20 -5.30 15.39
CA PRO A 41 -19.07 -4.99 16.25
C PRO A 41 -17.83 -5.42 15.50
N ILE A 42 -16.83 -4.54 15.44
CA ILE A 42 -15.57 -4.74 14.71
C ILE A 42 -15.10 -6.13 15.12
N GLN A 43 -15.44 -7.12 14.32
CA GLN A 43 -14.80 -8.42 14.46
C GLN A 43 -13.36 -8.11 14.11
N HIS A 44 -12.46 -8.26 15.08
CA HIS A 44 -11.06 -8.37 14.79
C HIS A 44 -10.94 -9.50 13.79
N HIS A 45 -10.89 -9.17 12.51
CA HIS A 45 -10.60 -10.14 11.49
C HIS A 45 -9.19 -10.61 11.80
N ILE A 46 -9.11 -11.77 12.41
CA ILE A 46 -7.86 -12.50 12.55
C ILE A 46 -7.46 -12.77 11.12
N HIS A 47 -6.37 -12.14 10.69
CA HIS A 47 -5.75 -12.46 9.42
C HIS A 47 -5.53 -13.98 9.39
N PRO A 48 -5.96 -14.71 8.35
CA PRO A 48 -5.63 -16.13 8.24
C PRO A 48 -4.11 -16.22 8.31
N GLY A 49 -3.58 -16.90 9.32
CA GLY A 49 -2.15 -16.92 9.63
C GLY A 49 -1.32 -17.30 8.41
N LEU A 50 -0.03 -17.00 8.47
CA LEU A 50 0.96 -17.39 7.47
C LEU A 50 0.87 -18.90 7.22
N GLY A 51 0.43 -19.31 6.02
CA GLY A 51 0.49 -20.68 5.54
C GLY A 51 -0.57 -21.64 6.02
N GLU A 52 -1.58 -21.24 6.79
CA GLU A 52 -2.69 -22.11 7.19
C GLU A 52 -3.91 -21.94 6.25
N GLY A 53 -3.88 -22.59 5.09
CA GLY A 53 -5.09 -22.87 4.32
C GLY A 53 -5.80 -21.66 3.69
N GLY A 54 -5.13 -20.52 3.58
CA GLY A 54 -5.63 -19.37 2.82
C GLY A 54 -5.68 -19.71 1.33
N LYS A 55 -6.68 -19.19 0.63
CA LYS A 55 -6.85 -19.34 -0.83
C LYS A 55 -5.67 -18.81 -1.66
N TYR A 56 -4.72 -18.15 -1.02
CA TYR A 56 -3.60 -17.44 -1.64
C TYR A 56 -2.27 -18.22 -1.59
N HIS A 57 -2.23 -19.35 -0.88
CA HIS A 57 -1.05 -20.20 -0.78
C HIS A 57 -1.29 -21.50 -1.51
N ASP A 58 -1.09 -21.49 -2.81
CA ASP A 58 -1.11 -22.73 -3.59
C ASP A 58 0.27 -23.37 -3.54
N LYS A 59 0.40 -24.39 -2.67
CA LYS A 59 1.65 -25.14 -2.48
C LYS A 59 2.19 -25.78 -3.76
N GLU A 60 1.37 -25.93 -4.79
CA GLU A 60 1.79 -26.50 -6.08
C GLU A 60 2.58 -25.50 -6.93
N THR A 61 2.45 -24.21 -6.66
CA THR A 61 3.15 -23.13 -7.39
C THR A 61 4.35 -22.54 -6.62
N GLU A 62 4.55 -22.94 -5.37
CA GLU A 62 5.69 -22.49 -4.57
C GLU A 62 7.02 -22.83 -5.21
N ASN A 63 7.90 -21.85 -5.33
CA ASN A 63 9.29 -22.01 -5.77
C ASN A 63 10.24 -21.45 -4.71
N PRO A 64 10.43 -22.14 -3.58
CA PRO A 64 11.13 -21.59 -2.43
C PRO A 64 12.59 -21.24 -2.76
N LEU A 65 13.04 -20.11 -2.23
CA LEU A 65 14.43 -19.68 -2.34
C LEU A 65 15.36 -20.69 -1.63
N SER A 66 16.56 -20.86 -2.17
CA SER A 66 17.62 -21.66 -1.54
C SER A 66 17.96 -21.14 -0.15
N GLU A 67 18.26 -22.03 0.78
CA GLU A 67 18.72 -21.64 2.13
C GLU A 67 19.92 -20.71 2.06
N GLY A 68 19.92 -19.63 2.85
CA GLY A 68 20.98 -18.63 2.90
C GLY A 68 20.89 -17.56 1.80
N THR A 69 19.87 -17.58 0.94
CA THR A 69 19.65 -16.49 -0.02
C THR A 69 19.29 -15.21 0.72
N GLN A 70 20.03 -14.12 0.43
CA GLN A 70 19.67 -12.79 0.95
C GLN A 70 18.34 -12.34 0.36
N ILE A 71 17.39 -12.01 1.23
CA ILE A 71 16.10 -11.49 0.81
C ILE A 71 16.20 -9.99 0.64
N THR A 72 15.82 -9.48 -0.53
CA THR A 72 15.83 -8.05 -0.85
C THR A 72 14.43 -7.56 -1.14
N PHE A 73 14.03 -6.45 -0.52
CA PHE A 73 12.74 -5.81 -0.75
C PHE A 73 12.87 -4.45 -1.39
N ALA A 74 11.96 -4.14 -2.30
CA ALA A 74 11.66 -2.78 -2.71
C ALA A 74 10.48 -2.24 -1.90
N LEU A 75 10.64 -1.11 -1.23
CA LEU A 75 9.55 -0.39 -0.58
C LEU A 75 8.99 0.64 -1.56
N ALA A 76 7.80 0.40 -2.08
CA ALA A 76 7.15 1.22 -3.09
C ALA A 76 5.83 1.83 -2.57
N GLY A 77 5.48 3.00 -3.03
CA GLY A 77 4.22 3.66 -2.65
C GLY A 77 4.15 5.10 -3.12
N ASN A 78 2.97 5.67 -3.04
CA ASN A 78 2.72 7.04 -3.45
C ASN A 78 3.45 8.04 -2.53
N GLN A 79 3.55 9.28 -2.99
CA GLN A 79 4.02 10.36 -2.12
C GLN A 79 3.03 10.53 -0.95
N ASN A 80 3.57 10.79 0.23
CA ASN A 80 2.83 11.02 1.48
C ASN A 80 2.02 9.82 2.02
N CYS A 81 2.15 8.61 1.48
CA CYS A 81 1.51 7.41 2.02
C CYS A 81 2.14 6.88 3.33
N GLY A 82 3.17 7.56 3.86
CA GLY A 82 3.89 7.16 5.08
C GLY A 82 5.11 6.25 4.84
N LYS A 83 5.61 6.18 3.61
CA LYS A 83 6.71 5.31 3.18
C LYS A 83 7.99 5.52 4.01
N THR A 84 8.45 6.76 4.18
CA THR A 84 9.63 7.07 4.99
C THR A 84 9.46 6.69 6.46
N THR A 85 8.26 6.87 7.00
CA THR A 85 7.94 6.46 8.38
C THR A 85 8.04 4.94 8.51
N LEU A 86 7.44 4.20 7.58
CA LEU A 86 7.54 2.73 7.56
C LEU A 86 8.99 2.27 7.40
N PHE A 87 9.75 2.85 6.47
CA PHE A 87 11.16 2.52 6.29
C PHE A 87 11.96 2.68 7.58
N ASN A 88 11.75 3.77 8.31
CA ASN A 88 12.41 4.01 9.60
C ASN A 88 11.98 3.00 10.67
N GLN A 89 10.71 2.58 10.69
CA GLN A 89 10.24 1.54 11.59
C GLN A 89 10.89 0.19 11.29
N LEU A 90 11.00 -0.17 10.01
CA LEU A 90 11.60 -1.42 9.55
C LEU A 90 13.10 -1.48 9.86
N THR A 91 13.86 -0.40 9.57
CA THR A 91 15.33 -0.45 9.59
C THR A 91 15.95 0.15 10.86
N GLY A 92 15.28 1.08 11.52
CA GLY A 92 15.84 1.80 12.66
C GLY A 92 17.08 2.61 12.27
N SER A 93 18.20 2.38 12.98
CA SER A 93 19.48 3.07 12.72
C SER A 93 20.34 2.40 11.64
N ASN A 94 19.95 1.25 11.14
CA ASN A 94 20.72 0.43 10.17
C ASN A 94 20.42 0.89 8.74
N GLN A 95 20.71 2.14 8.42
CA GLN A 95 20.42 2.74 7.13
C GLN A 95 21.71 3.16 6.41
N HIS A 96 21.75 2.93 5.11
CA HIS A 96 22.76 3.45 4.20
C HIS A 96 22.10 4.41 3.23
N VAL A 97 22.66 5.60 3.09
CA VAL A 97 22.19 6.64 2.18
C VAL A 97 23.20 6.82 1.06
N GLY A 98 22.73 6.85 -0.16
CA GLY A 98 23.51 7.09 -1.37
C GLY A 98 22.59 7.59 -2.48
N ASN A 99 23.04 7.53 -3.72
CA ASN A 99 22.20 7.86 -4.86
C ASN A 99 21.95 6.59 -5.70
N PHE A 100 20.83 6.58 -6.43
CA PHE A 100 20.66 5.58 -7.47
C PHE A 100 21.69 5.78 -8.59
N PRO A 101 22.18 4.70 -9.21
CA PRO A 101 23.21 4.80 -10.25
C PRO A 101 22.81 5.73 -11.40
N GLY A 102 23.69 6.68 -11.75
CA GLY A 102 23.52 7.56 -12.90
C GLY A 102 22.53 8.73 -12.72
N VAL A 103 21.97 8.90 -11.54
CA VAL A 103 20.99 9.98 -11.24
C VAL A 103 21.25 10.63 -9.90
N THR A 104 20.66 11.81 -9.65
CA THR A 104 20.75 12.54 -8.38
C THR A 104 19.62 12.21 -7.42
N VAL A 105 18.96 11.08 -7.59
CA VAL A 105 17.87 10.63 -6.75
C VAL A 105 18.43 9.84 -5.57
N ASP A 106 18.03 10.19 -4.36
CA ASP A 106 18.48 9.54 -3.13
C ASP A 106 18.05 8.07 -3.07
N ARG A 107 18.98 7.19 -2.73
CA ARG A 107 18.76 5.78 -2.42
C ARG A 107 18.98 5.55 -0.92
N LYS A 108 17.98 5.02 -0.24
CA LYS A 108 18.08 4.58 1.14
C LYS A 108 17.87 3.09 1.20
N SER A 109 18.78 2.40 1.84
CA SER A 109 18.67 0.94 2.05
C SER A 109 19.05 0.60 3.48
N GLY A 110 18.50 -0.48 4.01
CA GLY A 110 18.82 -0.93 5.36
C GLY A 110 18.33 -2.35 5.62
N SER A 111 18.93 -2.99 6.63
CA SER A 111 18.47 -4.29 7.08
C SER A 111 17.24 -4.16 7.96
N ILE A 112 16.29 -5.07 7.83
CA ILE A 112 15.09 -5.11 8.68
C ILE A 112 15.51 -5.54 10.10
N LYS A 113 14.98 -4.85 11.11
CA LYS A 113 15.20 -5.17 12.52
C LYS A 113 14.82 -6.62 12.80
N GLY A 114 15.69 -7.34 13.49
CA GLY A 114 15.48 -8.78 13.80
C GLY A 114 15.77 -9.74 12.64
N HIS A 115 15.99 -9.22 11.43
CA HIS A 115 16.25 -9.99 10.21
C HIS A 115 17.45 -9.42 9.45
N PRO A 116 18.68 -9.59 9.94
CA PRO A 116 19.88 -8.98 9.36
C PRO A 116 20.21 -9.47 7.93
N GLU A 117 19.69 -10.64 7.55
CA GLU A 117 19.78 -11.21 6.20
C GLU A 117 18.82 -10.57 5.19
N THR A 118 17.95 -9.70 5.66
CA THR A 118 16.90 -9.07 4.84
C THR A 118 17.21 -7.61 4.61
N LEU A 119 17.31 -7.18 3.36
CA LEU A 119 17.57 -5.80 2.96
C LEU A 119 16.32 -5.16 2.37
N VAL A 120 15.98 -3.97 2.80
CA VAL A 120 14.92 -3.16 2.20
C VAL A 120 15.50 -1.88 1.59
N THR A 121 15.08 -1.56 0.36
CA THR A 121 15.44 -0.31 -0.33
C THR A 121 14.21 0.56 -0.48
N ASP A 122 14.29 1.81 0.01
CA ASP A 122 13.24 2.81 -0.13
C ASP A 122 13.28 3.40 -1.53
N LEU A 123 12.23 3.16 -2.32
CA LEU A 123 12.09 3.75 -3.64
C LEU A 123 11.51 5.17 -3.54
N PRO A 124 11.77 6.06 -4.50
CA PRO A 124 11.08 7.34 -4.59
C PRO A 124 9.57 7.19 -4.51
N GLY A 125 8.88 8.18 -3.92
CA GLY A 125 7.42 8.22 -3.91
C GLY A 125 6.88 8.54 -5.30
N ILE A 126 6.14 7.62 -5.90
CA ILE A 126 5.63 7.72 -7.26
C ILE A 126 4.13 7.41 -7.31
N TYR A 127 3.45 7.88 -8.33
CA TYR A 127 2.02 7.60 -8.55
C TYR A 127 1.79 6.54 -9.63
N SER A 128 2.79 6.31 -10.47
CA SER A 128 2.76 5.31 -11.53
C SER A 128 4.16 4.82 -11.86
N LEU A 129 4.26 3.73 -12.61
CA LEU A 129 5.50 3.24 -13.20
C LEU A 129 5.73 3.78 -14.64
N SER A 130 4.95 4.77 -15.05
CA SER A 130 5.10 5.43 -16.34
C SER A 130 6.40 6.24 -16.37
N PRO A 131 7.21 6.19 -17.44
CA PRO A 131 8.55 6.79 -17.46
C PRO A 131 8.51 8.30 -17.77
N TYR A 132 7.71 9.08 -17.03
CA TYR A 132 7.58 10.52 -17.26
C TYR A 132 8.49 11.35 -16.33
N THR A 133 8.72 10.88 -15.10
CA THR A 133 9.59 11.56 -14.15
C THR A 133 10.86 10.75 -13.89
N SER A 134 11.91 11.40 -13.37
CA SER A 134 13.15 10.72 -12.98
C SER A 134 12.90 9.69 -11.90
N GLU A 135 12.02 9.99 -10.95
CA GLU A 135 11.65 9.14 -9.83
C GLU A 135 10.91 7.87 -10.30
N GLU A 136 9.97 8.02 -11.24
CA GLU A 136 9.23 6.90 -11.83
C GLU A 136 10.16 5.99 -12.64
N LEU A 137 11.05 6.59 -13.43
CA LEU A 137 12.05 5.85 -14.20
C LEU A 137 12.98 5.06 -13.29
N VAL A 138 13.52 5.69 -12.23
CA VAL A 138 14.42 5.07 -11.26
C VAL A 138 13.74 3.92 -10.53
N SER A 139 12.51 4.12 -10.05
CA SER A 139 11.75 3.08 -9.34
C SER A 139 11.48 1.87 -10.22
N ARG A 140 11.03 2.10 -11.45
CA ARG A 140 10.79 1.04 -12.43
C ARG A 140 12.08 0.29 -12.78
N GLN A 141 13.15 1.02 -13.07
CA GLN A 141 14.43 0.44 -13.44
C GLN A 141 15.02 -0.38 -12.30
N TYR A 142 14.94 0.12 -11.05
CA TYR A 142 15.37 -0.64 -9.89
C TYR A 142 14.68 -2.00 -9.79
N ILE A 143 13.36 -2.06 -9.94
CA ILE A 143 12.62 -3.32 -9.83
C ILE A 143 13.00 -4.27 -10.96
N LEU A 144 13.17 -3.78 -12.19
CA LEU A 144 13.49 -4.60 -13.36
C LEU A 144 14.94 -5.10 -13.38
N ASP A 145 15.90 -4.28 -12.95
CA ASP A 145 17.33 -4.58 -13.04
C ASP A 145 17.86 -5.29 -11.78
N GLU A 146 17.52 -4.79 -10.59
CA GLU A 146 17.97 -5.35 -9.31
C GLU A 146 17.16 -6.58 -8.90
N LYS A 147 15.97 -6.77 -9.44
CA LYS A 147 15.08 -7.91 -9.23
C LYS A 147 14.94 -8.26 -7.74
N PRO A 148 14.38 -7.35 -6.94
CA PRO A 148 14.15 -7.63 -5.53
C PRO A 148 13.32 -8.89 -5.37
N LYS A 149 13.54 -9.62 -4.28
CA LYS A 149 12.82 -10.87 -3.98
C LYS A 149 11.39 -10.65 -3.53
N GLY A 150 11.05 -9.40 -3.22
CA GLY A 150 9.69 -9.01 -2.91
C GLY A 150 9.49 -7.49 -2.95
N ILE A 151 8.23 -7.09 -3.04
CA ILE A 151 7.81 -5.68 -2.96
C ILE A 151 6.95 -5.51 -1.71
N ILE A 152 7.28 -4.52 -0.89
CA ILE A 152 6.38 -4.00 0.14
C ILE A 152 5.71 -2.76 -0.44
N ASN A 153 4.47 -2.89 -0.86
CA ASN A 153 3.70 -1.78 -1.40
C ASN A 153 2.91 -1.10 -0.30
N ILE A 154 3.24 0.15 0.04
CA ILE A 154 2.54 0.92 1.05
C ILE A 154 1.45 1.77 0.41
N VAL A 155 0.22 1.64 0.93
CA VAL A 155 -1.00 2.29 0.47
C VAL A 155 -1.61 3.10 1.61
N ASP A 156 -1.98 4.33 1.35
CA ASP A 156 -2.74 5.17 2.26
C ASP A 156 -4.21 4.73 2.29
N ALA A 157 -4.65 4.18 3.43
CA ALA A 157 -6.01 3.69 3.61
C ALA A 157 -7.08 4.79 3.59
N THR A 158 -6.69 6.05 3.81
CA THR A 158 -7.60 7.20 3.74
C THR A 158 -7.86 7.65 2.29
N ASN A 159 -7.02 7.19 1.34
CA ASN A 159 -7.10 7.54 -0.08
C ASN A 159 -6.77 6.32 -0.98
N ILE A 160 -7.47 5.21 -0.72
CA ILE A 160 -7.21 3.90 -1.35
C ILE A 160 -7.26 3.99 -2.88
N GLU A 161 -8.29 4.58 -3.46
CA GLU A 161 -8.52 4.60 -4.91
C GLU A 161 -7.31 5.16 -5.68
N ARG A 162 -6.75 6.27 -5.20
CA ARG A 162 -5.60 6.89 -5.82
C ARG A 162 -4.33 6.03 -5.70
N ASN A 163 -4.18 5.34 -4.59
CA ASN A 163 -2.99 4.55 -4.30
C ASN A 163 -3.00 3.20 -5.01
N LEU A 164 -4.17 2.58 -5.19
CA LEU A 164 -4.29 1.28 -5.87
C LEU A 164 -3.87 1.31 -7.34
N TYR A 165 -3.86 2.48 -7.98
CA TYR A 165 -3.38 2.57 -9.36
C TYR A 165 -1.92 2.12 -9.50
N LEU A 166 -1.04 2.56 -8.60
CA LEU A 166 0.35 2.08 -8.54
C LEU A 166 0.41 0.59 -8.18
N THR A 167 -0.41 0.14 -7.22
CA THR A 167 -0.48 -1.26 -6.80
C THR A 167 -0.74 -2.18 -8.00
N MET A 168 -1.74 -1.85 -8.81
CA MET A 168 -2.08 -2.65 -10.01
C MET A 168 -0.91 -2.74 -11.00
N GLN A 169 -0.16 -1.66 -11.18
CA GLN A 169 1.01 -1.67 -12.06
C GLN A 169 2.19 -2.48 -11.49
N LEU A 170 2.36 -2.46 -10.16
CA LEU A 170 3.38 -3.28 -9.51
C LEU A 170 3.07 -4.77 -9.62
N MET A 171 1.79 -5.15 -9.55
CA MET A 171 1.34 -6.54 -9.73
C MET A 171 1.65 -7.08 -11.14
N GLU A 172 1.65 -6.23 -12.17
CA GLU A 172 1.99 -6.61 -13.55
C GLU A 172 3.47 -7.00 -13.72
N LEU A 173 4.32 -6.76 -12.71
CA LEU A 173 5.75 -7.07 -12.78
C LEU A 173 6.09 -8.49 -12.32
N ASP A 174 5.10 -9.28 -11.89
CA ASP A 174 5.26 -10.66 -11.41
C ASP A 174 6.35 -10.81 -10.31
N VAL A 175 6.46 -9.81 -9.44
CA VAL A 175 7.34 -9.85 -8.27
C VAL A 175 6.49 -10.10 -7.03
N PRO A 176 6.86 -11.08 -6.17
CA PRO A 176 6.15 -11.33 -4.93
C PRO A 176 5.88 -10.06 -4.14
N MET A 177 4.63 -9.83 -3.73
CA MET A 177 4.24 -8.55 -3.14
C MET A 177 3.34 -8.72 -1.92
N VAL A 178 3.53 -7.84 -0.94
CA VAL A 178 2.62 -7.62 0.18
C VAL A 178 2.15 -6.17 0.18
N LEU A 179 0.87 -5.94 0.45
CA LEU A 179 0.30 -4.62 0.56
C LEU A 179 0.24 -4.19 2.03
N ALA A 180 0.98 -3.15 2.38
CA ALA A 180 0.91 -2.50 3.68
C ALA A 180 -0.16 -1.39 3.65
N LEU A 181 -1.34 -1.67 4.20
CA LEU A 181 -2.45 -0.72 4.26
C LEU A 181 -2.26 0.20 5.46
N ASN A 182 -1.66 1.38 5.22
CA ASN A 182 -1.25 2.32 6.26
C ASN A 182 -2.34 3.34 6.63
N MET A 183 -2.13 4.05 7.73
CA MET A 183 -3.05 5.03 8.28
C MET A 183 -4.38 4.42 8.77
N MET A 184 -4.36 3.15 9.16
CA MET A 184 -5.55 2.46 9.67
C MET A 184 -6.05 3.04 11.00
N ASP A 185 -5.19 3.72 11.74
CA ASP A 185 -5.58 4.48 12.93
C ASP A 185 -6.46 5.69 12.58
N GLU A 186 -6.19 6.37 11.47
CA GLU A 186 -7.02 7.48 10.98
C GLU A 186 -8.37 6.96 10.46
N VAL A 187 -8.37 5.88 9.69
CA VAL A 187 -9.61 5.24 9.21
C VAL A 187 -10.50 4.86 10.40
N ARG A 188 -9.93 4.17 11.40
CA ARG A 188 -10.66 3.79 12.63
C ARG A 188 -11.11 5.01 13.42
N GLY A 189 -10.25 6.03 13.54
CA GLY A 189 -10.57 7.28 14.24
C GLY A 189 -11.74 8.05 13.63
N ASN A 190 -11.92 7.94 12.32
CA ASN A 190 -13.03 8.52 11.57
C ASN A 190 -14.26 7.60 11.47
N GLY A 191 -14.29 6.47 12.19
CA GLY A 191 -15.37 5.49 12.14
C GLY A 191 -15.43 4.69 10.84
N GLY A 192 -14.37 4.74 10.03
CA GLY A 192 -14.25 3.98 8.79
C GLY A 192 -13.85 2.53 9.04
N TYR A 193 -14.07 1.70 8.02
CA TYR A 193 -13.76 0.28 8.04
C TYR A 193 -13.31 -0.19 6.65
N VAL A 194 -12.34 -1.11 6.60
CA VAL A 194 -11.88 -1.76 5.36
C VAL A 194 -12.06 -3.27 5.48
N HIS A 195 -12.69 -3.88 4.49
CA HIS A 195 -12.84 -5.32 4.39
C HIS A 195 -11.54 -5.97 3.89
N LEU A 196 -10.58 -6.21 4.79
CA LEU A 196 -9.25 -6.72 4.45
C LEU A 196 -9.33 -8.04 3.65
N ASN A 197 -10.05 -9.04 4.16
CA ASN A 197 -10.16 -10.34 3.49
C ASN A 197 -10.75 -10.23 2.09
N LYS A 198 -11.70 -9.29 1.88
CA LYS A 198 -12.26 -9.05 0.55
C LYS A 198 -11.26 -8.36 -0.37
N MET A 199 -10.45 -7.46 0.19
CA MET A 199 -9.38 -6.78 -0.55
C MET A 199 -8.30 -7.77 -0.98
N GLU A 200 -7.88 -8.68 -0.09
CA GLU A 200 -6.96 -9.78 -0.41
C GLU A 200 -7.53 -10.70 -1.49
N GLU A 201 -8.80 -11.11 -1.35
CA GLU A 201 -9.47 -11.95 -2.34
C GLU A 201 -9.48 -11.31 -3.74
N LEU A 202 -9.68 -10.00 -3.82
CA LEU A 202 -9.74 -9.27 -5.08
C LEU A 202 -8.37 -9.00 -5.69
N LEU A 203 -7.37 -8.74 -4.85
CA LEU A 203 -6.02 -8.43 -5.30
C LEU A 203 -5.16 -9.68 -5.48
N GLY A 204 -5.47 -10.78 -4.80
CA GLY A 204 -4.66 -12.00 -4.84
C GLY A 204 -3.32 -11.88 -4.10
N ILE A 205 -3.14 -10.88 -3.25
CA ILE A 205 -1.93 -10.63 -2.46
C ILE A 205 -2.29 -10.38 -1.00
N PRO A 206 -1.41 -10.67 -0.02
CA PRO A 206 -1.64 -10.35 1.37
C PRO A 206 -1.80 -8.84 1.59
N VAL A 207 -2.78 -8.46 2.42
CA VAL A 207 -3.06 -7.08 2.81
C VAL A 207 -2.95 -6.94 4.32
N VAL A 208 -1.90 -6.28 4.79
CA VAL A 208 -1.62 -6.11 6.22
C VAL A 208 -1.98 -4.70 6.66
N PRO A 209 -2.95 -4.55 7.60
CA PRO A 209 -3.33 -3.25 8.13
C PRO A 209 -2.27 -2.75 9.10
N ILE A 210 -1.75 -1.55 8.88
CA ILE A 210 -0.71 -0.96 9.72
C ILE A 210 -1.02 0.49 10.11
N SER A 211 -0.35 0.96 11.16
CA SER A 211 -0.12 2.37 11.42
C SER A 211 1.39 2.58 11.64
N ALA A 212 2.08 3.00 10.59
CA ALA A 212 3.52 3.25 10.67
C ALA A 212 3.87 4.32 11.71
N ALA A 213 3.01 5.32 11.89
CA ALA A 213 3.20 6.38 12.89
C ALA A 213 3.12 5.85 14.33
N LYS A 214 2.28 4.83 14.58
CA LYS A 214 2.09 4.21 15.91
C LYS A 214 2.86 2.92 16.09
N ASN A 215 3.61 2.47 15.09
CA ASN A 215 4.31 1.18 15.07
C ASN A 215 3.36 -0.02 15.28
N GLU A 216 2.14 0.05 14.75
CA GLU A 216 1.15 -1.01 14.80
C GLU A 216 1.19 -1.86 13.53
N GLY A 217 1.13 -3.20 13.67
CA GLY A 217 1.07 -4.16 12.55
C GLY A 217 2.39 -4.36 11.80
N ILE A 218 3.51 -3.77 12.26
CA ILE A 218 4.78 -3.82 11.54
C ILE A 218 5.40 -5.22 11.57
N ASP A 219 5.36 -5.89 12.72
CA ASP A 219 5.91 -7.27 12.85
C ASP A 219 5.11 -8.25 11.98
N GLU A 220 3.79 -8.10 11.90
CA GLU A 220 2.93 -8.89 11.03
C GLU A 220 3.25 -8.63 9.55
N LEU A 221 3.44 -7.38 9.16
CA LEU A 221 3.87 -7.01 7.81
C LEU A 221 5.20 -7.65 7.44
N VAL A 222 6.19 -7.61 8.34
CA VAL A 222 7.51 -8.21 8.11
C VAL A 222 7.40 -9.73 7.92
N ASN A 223 6.61 -10.39 8.75
CA ASN A 223 6.40 -11.84 8.66
C ASN A 223 5.76 -12.21 7.31
N HIS A 224 4.73 -11.51 6.86
CA HIS A 224 4.09 -11.74 5.56
C HIS A 224 5.04 -11.45 4.40
N ALA A 225 5.78 -10.34 4.46
CA ALA A 225 6.73 -9.98 3.41
C ALA A 225 7.82 -11.05 3.25
N ILE A 226 8.40 -11.52 4.36
CA ILE A 226 9.44 -12.56 4.34
C ILE A 226 8.86 -13.88 3.80
N HIS A 227 7.64 -14.24 4.21
CA HIS A 227 6.98 -15.46 3.75
C HIS A 227 6.79 -15.44 2.23
N VAL A 228 6.12 -14.40 1.70
CA VAL A 228 5.83 -14.23 0.27
C VAL A 228 7.13 -14.24 -0.54
N ALA A 229 8.16 -13.49 -0.10
CA ALA A 229 9.45 -13.46 -0.78
C ALA A 229 10.21 -14.81 -0.72
N LYS A 230 10.11 -15.52 0.41
CA LYS A 230 10.80 -16.80 0.60
C LYS A 230 10.24 -17.90 -0.28
N TYR A 231 8.92 -17.94 -0.44
CA TYR A 231 8.25 -18.95 -1.25
C TYR A 231 8.01 -18.48 -2.70
N GLN A 232 8.38 -17.25 -3.04
CA GLN A 232 8.20 -16.65 -4.37
C GLN A 232 6.74 -16.67 -4.83
N GLU A 233 5.83 -16.39 -3.89
CA GLU A 233 4.41 -16.24 -4.18
C GLU A 233 4.17 -14.89 -4.89
N ALA A 234 3.73 -14.92 -6.15
CA ALA A 234 3.46 -13.74 -6.99
C ALA A 234 2.01 -13.73 -7.45
#